data_e8859445e1797a5ff3506e6d18692830
#
_entry.id   e8859445e1797a5ff3506e6d18692830
#
_cell.length_a   1.000
_cell.length_b   1.000
_cell.length_c   1.000
_cell.angle_alpha   90.00
_cell.angle_beta   90.00
_cell.angle_gamma   90.00
#
_symmetry.space_group_name_H-M   'P 1'
#
loop_
_entity.id
_entity.type
_entity.pdbx_description
1 polymer ?
#
loop_
_entity_poly.entity_id
_entity_poly.type
_entity_poly.pdbx_seq_one_letter_code
_entity_poly.pdbx_strand_id
1 'polypeptide(L)'
;YHGNRDQFIDNDIYRYIDKTIERMKANKEWYFDRGSPHKETILLEGPPGTGNSTLVRHFASKHDLDVIVITPGDLTKINFNKNRLTIYLLEDIDSESCLLIPETPDTPIEELRGVVRRLSSFGSNPDYSEIINVLDGVIPINNAIIFMTTNYVEKLKPAVIRPGRVNKRYRIDHPTPERIKSLLPWGEDDPRYKTVIGLEEGAIKIAFLSDILKSDSSEEILDIITSYKQFNKEEA
;
A
#
# COMPACT_ATOMS: atom_id res chain seq x y z
N TYR A 1 4.25 15.86 -11.77
CA TYR A 1 4.70 15.72 -10.37
C TYR A 1 6.12 15.15 -10.35
N HIS A 2 7.14 16.01 -10.63
CA HIS A 2 8.57 15.64 -10.60
C HIS A 2 9.26 16.26 -9.38
N GLY A 3 8.73 15.99 -8.20
CA GLY A 3 9.45 16.26 -6.96
C GLY A 3 10.32 15.06 -6.61
N ASN A 4 11.48 15.30 -6.03
CA ASN A 4 12.49 14.30 -5.62
C ASN A 4 11.93 13.38 -4.51
N ARG A 5 10.89 12.59 -4.84
CA ARG A 5 10.16 11.73 -3.90
C ARG A 5 10.91 10.45 -3.52
N ASP A 6 12.03 10.19 -4.20
CA ASP A 6 12.96 9.11 -3.89
C ASP A 6 13.48 9.17 -2.45
N GLN A 7 13.33 10.34 -1.82
CA GLN A 7 13.79 10.61 -0.47
C GLN A 7 12.77 10.26 0.63
N PHE A 8 11.50 9.97 0.29
CA PHE A 8 10.46 9.71 1.30
C PHE A 8 10.48 8.31 1.89
N ILE A 9 11.23 7.37 1.30
CA ILE A 9 11.20 5.96 1.64
C ILE A 9 12.61 5.48 1.89
N ASP A 10 12.74 4.40 2.68
CA ASP A 10 13.99 3.69 2.86
C ASP A 10 14.60 3.36 1.49
N ASN A 11 15.88 3.72 1.32
CA ASN A 11 16.59 3.52 0.05
C ASN A 11 16.60 2.06 -0.41
N ASP A 12 16.55 1.09 0.52
CA ASP A 12 16.59 -0.33 0.17
C ASP A 12 15.23 -0.79 -0.36
N ILE A 13 14.12 -0.31 0.22
CA ILE A 13 12.76 -0.56 -0.27
C ILE A 13 12.62 0.04 -1.68
N TYR A 14 13.01 1.29 -1.83
CA TYR A 14 12.95 1.99 -3.11
C TYR A 14 13.72 1.25 -4.19
N ARG A 15 15.01 0.93 -3.93
CA ARG A 15 15.86 0.21 -4.88
C ARG A 15 15.35 -1.17 -5.26
N TYR A 16 14.75 -1.88 -4.30
CA TYR A 16 14.19 -3.20 -4.59
C TYR A 16 13.01 -3.09 -5.55
N ILE A 17 12.05 -2.21 -5.26
CA ILE A 17 10.87 -2.01 -6.10
C ILE A 17 11.30 -1.56 -7.50
N ASP A 18 12.18 -0.57 -7.58
CA ASP A 18 12.70 -0.02 -8.81
C ASP A 18 13.34 -1.09 -9.70
N LYS A 19 14.30 -1.85 -9.15
CA LYS A 19 14.97 -2.95 -9.87
C LYS A 19 13.99 -4.07 -10.27
N THR A 20 12.98 -4.31 -9.44
CA THR A 20 11.97 -5.33 -9.75
C THR A 20 11.14 -4.92 -10.96
N ILE A 21 10.71 -3.66 -11.01
CA ILE A 21 9.96 -3.13 -12.16
C ILE A 21 10.83 -3.15 -13.41
N GLU A 22 12.08 -2.70 -13.33
CA GLU A 22 13.02 -2.73 -14.45
C GLU A 22 13.24 -4.15 -14.98
N ARG A 23 13.46 -5.12 -14.09
CA ARG A 23 13.59 -6.53 -14.45
C ARG A 23 12.35 -7.06 -15.16
N MET A 24 11.17 -6.74 -14.64
CA MET A 24 9.90 -7.18 -15.24
C MET A 24 9.66 -6.55 -16.62
N LYS A 25 10.08 -5.31 -16.81
CA LYS A 25 10.01 -4.65 -18.14
C LYS A 25 10.96 -5.25 -19.14
N ALA A 26 12.18 -5.58 -18.70
CA ALA A 26 13.27 -5.97 -19.58
C ALA A 26 13.27 -7.47 -19.93
N ASN A 27 12.77 -8.34 -19.06
CA ASN A 27 13.10 -9.76 -19.15
C ASN A 27 11.92 -10.67 -18.76
N LYS A 28 10.90 -10.69 -19.60
CA LYS A 28 9.74 -11.56 -19.44
C LYS A 28 10.13 -13.06 -19.53
N GLU A 29 11.05 -13.40 -20.42
CA GLU A 29 11.52 -14.78 -20.63
C GLU A 29 12.19 -15.34 -19.40
N TRP A 30 12.88 -14.51 -18.61
CA TRP A 30 13.51 -14.92 -17.35
C TRP A 30 12.53 -15.58 -16.36
N TYR A 31 11.28 -15.14 -16.33
CA TYR A 31 10.23 -15.73 -15.50
C TYR A 31 9.76 -17.07 -16.07
N PHE A 32 9.53 -17.14 -17.37
CA PHE A 32 9.05 -18.36 -18.03
C PHE A 32 10.09 -19.49 -17.99
N ASP A 33 11.36 -19.19 -18.20
CA ASP A 33 12.46 -20.17 -18.11
C ASP A 33 12.56 -20.84 -16.74
N ARG A 34 12.06 -20.16 -15.70
CA ARG A 34 12.02 -20.65 -14.31
C ARG A 34 10.68 -21.24 -13.92
N GLY A 35 9.78 -21.39 -14.85
CA GLY A 35 8.44 -21.90 -14.58
C GLY A 35 7.61 -20.98 -13.67
N SER A 36 7.97 -19.70 -13.62
CA SER A 36 7.29 -18.71 -12.79
C SER A 36 6.38 -17.82 -13.62
N PRO A 37 5.19 -17.46 -13.14
CA PRO A 37 4.38 -16.47 -13.83
C PRO A 37 5.10 -15.12 -13.86
N HIS A 38 4.88 -14.35 -14.91
CA HIS A 38 5.42 -12.98 -15.01
C HIS A 38 4.62 -12.02 -14.10
N LYS A 39 4.74 -12.28 -12.81
CA LYS A 39 3.99 -11.60 -11.72
C LYS A 39 4.92 -11.36 -10.54
N GLU A 40 4.78 -10.21 -9.92
CA GLU A 40 5.37 -9.90 -8.61
C GLU A 40 4.30 -9.34 -7.69
N THR A 41 4.30 -9.78 -6.44
CA THR A 41 3.37 -9.30 -5.42
C THR A 41 4.15 -8.72 -4.25
N ILE A 42 3.88 -7.47 -3.92
CA ILE A 42 4.57 -6.71 -2.87
C ILE A 42 3.53 -6.23 -1.86
N LEU A 43 3.72 -6.58 -0.60
CA LEU A 43 2.91 -6.10 0.51
C LEU A 43 3.61 -4.90 1.16
N LEU A 44 2.91 -3.79 1.23
CA LEU A 44 3.29 -2.59 1.96
C LEU A 44 2.44 -2.50 3.23
N GLU A 45 3.07 -2.58 4.38
CA GLU A 45 2.40 -2.48 5.67
C GLU A 45 2.86 -1.24 6.43
N GLY A 46 1.99 -0.68 7.22
CA GLY A 46 2.36 0.46 8.09
C GLY A 46 1.16 1.27 8.52
N PRO A 47 1.37 2.20 9.45
CA PRO A 47 0.30 3.06 9.95
C PRO A 47 -0.38 3.87 8.83
N PRO A 48 -1.64 4.26 8.99
CA PRO A 48 -2.33 5.07 8.00
C PRO A 48 -1.61 6.42 7.80
N GLY A 49 -1.57 6.87 6.56
CA GLY A 49 -0.93 8.15 6.21
C GLY A 49 0.60 8.09 6.01
N THR A 50 1.21 6.89 5.98
CA THR A 50 2.65 6.72 5.69
C THR A 50 2.99 6.78 4.20
N GLY A 51 1.97 6.88 3.32
CA GLY A 51 2.18 7.12 1.89
C GLY A 51 2.30 5.86 1.04
N ASN A 52 1.82 4.69 1.50
CA ASN A 52 1.84 3.43 0.76
C ASN A 52 1.29 3.58 -0.67
N SER A 53 0.08 4.10 -0.84
CA SER A 53 -0.53 4.32 -2.17
C SER A 53 0.20 5.40 -2.98
N THR A 54 0.76 6.41 -2.31
CA THR A 54 1.55 7.46 -2.96
C THR A 54 2.83 6.90 -3.55
N LEU A 55 3.47 5.96 -2.84
CA LEU A 55 4.65 5.23 -3.32
C LEU A 55 4.35 4.46 -4.61
N VAL A 56 3.25 3.72 -4.62
CA VAL A 56 2.84 2.95 -5.81
C VAL A 56 2.61 3.86 -7.01
N ARG A 57 1.90 4.98 -6.82
CA ARG A 57 1.68 5.97 -7.87
C ARG A 57 2.98 6.63 -8.36
N HIS A 58 3.94 6.84 -7.45
CA HIS A 58 5.26 7.35 -7.82
C HIS A 58 5.99 6.39 -8.78
N PHE A 59 6.05 5.09 -8.44
CA PHE A 59 6.69 4.10 -9.33
C PHE A 59 5.95 3.94 -10.66
N ALA A 60 4.63 4.00 -10.64
CA ALA A 60 3.85 3.99 -11.87
C ALA A 60 4.22 5.14 -12.80
N SER A 61 4.28 6.35 -12.26
CA SER A 61 4.69 7.56 -13.01
C SER A 61 6.13 7.47 -13.49
N LYS A 62 7.06 7.04 -12.62
CA LYS A 62 8.49 6.91 -12.95
C LYS A 62 8.72 5.94 -14.11
N HIS A 63 8.00 4.83 -14.10
CA HIS A 63 8.19 3.74 -15.09
C HIS A 63 7.20 3.77 -16.25
N ASP A 64 6.34 4.79 -16.32
CA ASP A 64 5.28 4.90 -17.32
C ASP A 64 4.40 3.64 -17.38
N LEU A 65 3.83 3.25 -16.22
CA LEU A 65 2.96 2.10 -16.07
C LEU A 65 1.55 2.53 -15.69
N ASP A 66 0.56 1.77 -16.18
CA ASP A 66 -0.82 1.94 -15.76
C ASP A 66 -1.02 1.42 -14.34
N VAL A 67 -1.87 2.09 -13.56
CA VAL A 67 -2.32 1.64 -12.23
C VAL A 67 -3.81 1.36 -12.28
N ILE A 68 -4.18 0.17 -11.87
CA ILE A 68 -5.58 -0.23 -11.68
C ILE A 68 -5.78 -0.47 -10.19
N VAL A 69 -6.56 0.40 -9.55
CA VAL A 69 -6.97 0.21 -8.16
C VAL A 69 -8.11 -0.80 -8.14
N ILE A 70 -7.97 -1.81 -7.31
CA ILE A 70 -8.92 -2.93 -7.23
C ILE A 70 -9.24 -3.24 -5.77
N THR A 71 -10.45 -3.68 -5.52
CA THR A 71 -10.80 -4.28 -4.24
C THR A 71 -10.47 -5.77 -4.26
N PRO A 72 -10.25 -6.42 -3.11
CA PRO A 72 -10.09 -7.87 -3.07
C PRO A 72 -11.22 -8.63 -3.76
N GLY A 73 -12.45 -8.08 -3.71
CA GLY A 73 -13.63 -8.62 -4.39
C GLY A 73 -13.60 -8.58 -5.91
N ASP A 74 -12.81 -7.69 -6.47
CA ASP A 74 -12.68 -7.56 -7.92
C ASP A 74 -11.57 -8.45 -8.50
N LEU A 75 -10.70 -9.00 -7.64
CA LEU A 75 -9.59 -9.85 -8.07
C LEU A 75 -10.02 -10.99 -8.99
N THR A 76 -11.18 -11.58 -8.73
CA THR A 76 -11.70 -12.72 -9.51
C THR A 76 -12.33 -12.30 -10.83
N LYS A 77 -12.67 -11.03 -10.99
CA LYS A 77 -13.37 -10.45 -12.15
C LYS A 77 -12.42 -9.81 -13.15
N ILE A 78 -11.17 -9.54 -12.73
CA ILE A 78 -10.21 -8.81 -13.54
C ILE A 78 -9.53 -9.73 -14.55
N ASN A 79 -9.47 -9.27 -15.79
CA ASN A 79 -8.58 -9.86 -16.77
C ASN A 79 -7.16 -9.34 -16.59
N PHE A 80 -6.31 -10.14 -15.93
CA PHE A 80 -4.89 -9.83 -15.73
C PHE A 80 -4.01 -10.04 -16.97
N ASN A 81 -4.54 -10.57 -18.04
CA ASN A 81 -3.80 -10.82 -19.28
C ASN A 81 -3.70 -9.54 -20.13
N LYS A 82 -3.06 -8.51 -19.60
CA LYS A 82 -2.71 -7.32 -20.35
C LYS A 82 -1.48 -7.57 -21.21
N ASN A 83 -1.43 -6.96 -22.39
CA ASN A 83 -0.25 -7.01 -23.25
C ASN A 83 0.92 -6.19 -22.69
N ARG A 84 0.63 -5.23 -21.81
CA ARG A 84 1.59 -4.34 -21.16
C ARG A 84 1.68 -4.66 -19.67
N LEU A 85 2.89 -4.51 -19.10
CA LEU A 85 3.09 -4.58 -17.66
C LEU A 85 2.21 -3.53 -16.97
N THR A 86 1.40 -3.97 -16.01
CA THR A 86 0.41 -3.13 -15.32
C THR A 86 0.55 -3.32 -13.82
N ILE A 87 0.42 -2.23 -13.08
CA ILE A 87 0.36 -2.25 -11.63
C ILE A 87 -1.10 -2.42 -11.19
N TYR A 88 -1.35 -3.39 -10.32
CA TYR A 88 -2.62 -3.58 -9.63
C TYR A 88 -2.42 -3.20 -8.17
N LEU A 89 -3.23 -2.29 -7.68
CA LEU A 89 -3.17 -1.81 -6.30
C LEU A 89 -4.41 -2.27 -5.54
N LEU A 90 -4.20 -3.16 -4.57
CA LEU A 90 -5.20 -3.59 -3.60
C LEU A 90 -5.00 -2.77 -2.33
N GLU A 91 -5.84 -1.77 -2.13
CA GLU A 91 -5.76 -0.91 -0.94
C GLU A 91 -6.51 -1.55 0.23
N ASP A 92 -5.94 -1.38 1.43
CA ASP A 92 -6.54 -1.71 2.74
C ASP A 92 -7.15 -3.13 2.79
N ILE A 93 -6.33 -4.14 2.44
CA ILE A 93 -6.78 -5.54 2.42
C ILE A 93 -7.27 -6.03 3.78
N ASP A 94 -6.94 -5.36 4.86
CA ASP A 94 -7.45 -5.58 6.21
C ASP A 94 -8.88 -5.04 6.42
N SER A 95 -9.48 -4.36 5.48
CA SER A 95 -10.91 -4.03 5.47
C SER A 95 -11.80 -5.22 5.07
N GLU A 96 -11.24 -6.22 4.41
CA GLU A 96 -11.98 -7.38 3.91
C GLU A 96 -12.04 -8.50 4.96
N SER A 97 -13.21 -8.67 5.57
CA SER A 97 -13.41 -9.62 6.66
C SER A 97 -13.04 -11.07 6.32
N CYS A 98 -13.18 -11.49 5.06
CA CYS A 98 -12.80 -12.85 4.63
C CYS A 98 -11.28 -13.08 4.69
N LEU A 99 -10.45 -12.03 4.66
CA LEU A 99 -8.98 -12.11 4.74
C LEU A 99 -8.47 -12.05 6.18
N LEU A 100 -9.32 -11.67 7.15
CA LEU A 100 -8.94 -11.48 8.53
C LEU A 100 -9.01 -12.78 9.36
N ILE A 101 -8.20 -12.82 10.41
CA ILE A 101 -8.32 -13.83 11.45
C ILE A 101 -9.61 -13.54 12.24
N PRO A 102 -10.48 -14.52 12.48
CA PRO A 102 -11.68 -14.31 13.32
C PRO A 102 -11.29 -13.81 14.72
N GLU A 103 -11.98 -12.78 15.19
CA GLU A 103 -11.71 -12.19 16.52
C GLU A 103 -12.06 -13.12 17.70
N THR A 104 -12.91 -14.10 17.48
CA THR A 104 -13.31 -15.09 18.51
C THR A 104 -13.01 -16.52 18.07
N PRO A 105 -12.04 -17.21 18.70
CA PRO A 105 -11.73 -18.61 18.40
C PRO A 105 -12.83 -19.59 18.76
N ASP A 106 -13.79 -19.20 19.62
CA ASP A 106 -14.78 -20.07 20.22
C ASP A 106 -16.16 -20.09 19.55
N THR A 107 -16.36 -19.33 18.48
CA THR A 107 -17.61 -19.45 17.72
C THR A 107 -17.54 -20.68 16.83
N PRO A 108 -18.43 -21.68 16.99
CA PRO A 108 -18.40 -22.86 16.14
C PRO A 108 -18.47 -22.49 14.69
N ILE A 109 -17.57 -23.07 13.89
CA ILE A 109 -17.43 -22.79 12.43
C ILE A 109 -18.78 -22.95 11.69
N GLU A 110 -19.70 -23.74 12.22
CA GLU A 110 -21.04 -23.94 11.68
C GLU A 110 -21.96 -22.74 11.86
N GLU A 111 -21.87 -22.01 12.98
CA GLU A 111 -22.63 -20.78 13.20
C GLU A 111 -22.11 -19.64 12.32
N LEU A 112 -20.79 -19.51 12.19
CA LEU A 112 -20.14 -18.58 11.27
C LEU A 112 -20.52 -18.86 9.81
N ARG A 113 -20.61 -20.12 9.39
CA ARG A 113 -21.10 -20.51 8.06
C ARG A 113 -22.57 -20.08 7.83
N GLY A 114 -23.39 -20.12 8.85
CA GLY A 114 -24.78 -19.67 8.80
C GLY A 114 -24.92 -18.16 8.66
N VAL A 115 -24.11 -17.39 9.37
CA VAL A 115 -24.07 -15.92 9.31
C VAL A 115 -23.45 -15.44 8.01
N VAL A 116 -22.33 -16.00 7.60
CA VAL A 116 -21.67 -15.68 6.32
C VAL A 116 -22.57 -16.00 5.13
N ARG A 117 -23.29 -17.13 5.15
CA ARG A 117 -24.27 -17.45 4.09
C ARG A 117 -25.44 -16.47 4.04
N ARG A 118 -25.87 -15.89 5.16
CA ARG A 118 -26.96 -14.89 5.18
C ARG A 118 -26.47 -13.51 4.74
N LEU A 119 -25.21 -13.17 5.01
CA LEU A 119 -24.60 -11.91 4.55
C LEU A 119 -24.20 -11.97 3.06
N SER A 120 -23.76 -13.13 2.57
CA SER A 120 -23.41 -13.32 1.16
C SER A 120 -24.61 -13.34 0.19
N SER A 121 -25.84 -13.40 0.71
CA SER A 121 -27.05 -13.23 -0.13
C SER A 121 -27.38 -11.77 -0.45
N PHE A 122 -26.65 -10.79 0.12
CA PHE A 122 -26.87 -9.36 -0.05
C PHE A 122 -25.71 -8.60 -0.73
N GLY A 123 -24.97 -9.22 -1.58
CA GLY A 123 -23.86 -8.64 -2.32
C GLY A 123 -22.72 -9.66 -2.34
N SER A 124 -22.24 -9.96 -3.52
CA SER A 124 -21.19 -10.97 -3.74
C SER A 124 -19.88 -10.59 -3.04
N ASN A 125 -19.77 -10.91 -1.75
CA ASN A 125 -18.46 -10.95 -1.13
C ASN A 125 -17.67 -12.07 -1.82
N PRO A 126 -16.47 -11.81 -2.30
CA PRO A 126 -15.63 -12.83 -2.92
C PRO A 126 -15.39 -13.94 -1.91
N ASP A 127 -15.47 -15.18 -2.35
CA ASP A 127 -15.06 -16.30 -1.50
C ASP A 127 -13.56 -16.16 -1.24
N TYR A 128 -13.16 -16.29 0.03
CA TYR A 128 -11.76 -16.35 0.44
C TYR A 128 -10.92 -17.26 -0.47
N SER A 129 -11.47 -18.41 -0.85
CA SER A 129 -10.82 -19.38 -1.74
C SER A 129 -10.50 -18.80 -3.12
N GLU A 130 -11.37 -17.97 -3.66
CA GLU A 130 -11.18 -17.34 -4.96
C GLU A 130 -10.03 -16.34 -4.93
N ILE A 131 -9.99 -15.47 -3.92
CA ILE A 131 -8.88 -14.52 -3.73
C ILE A 131 -7.54 -15.27 -3.61
N ILE A 132 -7.52 -16.31 -2.79
CA ILE A 132 -6.32 -17.12 -2.59
C ILE A 132 -5.87 -17.81 -3.88
N ASN A 133 -6.78 -18.33 -4.69
CA ASN A 133 -6.48 -18.97 -5.97
C ASN A 133 -5.87 -17.98 -6.98
N VAL A 134 -6.33 -16.74 -6.97
CA VAL A 134 -5.73 -15.67 -7.80
C VAL A 134 -4.31 -15.35 -7.32
N LEU A 135 -4.12 -15.21 -6.00
CA LEU A 135 -2.81 -14.92 -5.43
C LEU A 135 -1.82 -16.08 -5.63
N ASP A 136 -2.26 -17.34 -5.50
CA ASP A 136 -1.44 -18.53 -5.75
C ASP A 136 -1.03 -18.69 -7.22
N GLY A 137 -1.71 -17.99 -8.14
CA GLY A 137 -1.43 -18.08 -9.56
C GLY A 137 -2.02 -19.32 -10.23
N VAL A 138 -3.05 -19.94 -9.61
CA VAL A 138 -3.88 -20.99 -10.28
C VAL A 138 -4.55 -20.40 -11.53
N ILE A 139 -4.94 -19.12 -11.45
CA ILE A 139 -5.30 -18.34 -12.62
C ILE A 139 -4.02 -17.69 -13.17
N PRO A 140 -3.64 -17.93 -14.43
CA PRO A 140 -2.43 -17.35 -15.00
C PRO A 140 -2.49 -15.83 -14.99
N ILE A 141 -1.69 -15.20 -14.15
CA ILE A 141 -1.50 -13.76 -14.09
C ILE A 141 -0.15 -13.46 -14.73
N ASN A 142 -0.17 -12.70 -15.81
CA ASN A 142 1.04 -12.28 -16.50
C ASN A 142 1.06 -10.76 -16.70
N ASN A 143 2.27 -10.20 -16.80
CA ASN A 143 2.51 -8.78 -16.95
C ASN A 143 1.89 -7.96 -15.81
N ALA A 144 2.01 -8.45 -14.57
CA ALA A 144 1.37 -7.83 -13.41
C ALA A 144 2.32 -7.61 -12.24
N ILE A 145 2.29 -6.41 -11.69
CA ILE A 145 2.85 -6.10 -10.38
C ILE A 145 1.66 -5.82 -9.47
N ILE A 146 1.50 -6.63 -8.44
CA ILE A 146 0.41 -6.49 -7.47
C ILE A 146 1.00 -5.85 -6.22
N PHE A 147 0.56 -4.64 -5.91
CA PHE A 147 0.79 -4.03 -4.61
C PHE A 147 -0.43 -4.27 -3.73
N MET A 148 -0.19 -4.70 -2.52
CA MET A 148 -1.20 -4.81 -1.47
C MET A 148 -0.82 -3.85 -0.34
N THR A 149 -1.78 -3.14 0.22
CA THR A 149 -1.56 -2.29 1.38
C THR A 149 -2.37 -2.77 2.56
N THR A 150 -1.83 -2.64 3.77
CA THR A 150 -2.52 -2.94 5.03
C THR A 150 -1.98 -2.07 6.16
N ASN A 151 -2.87 -1.68 7.06
CA ASN A 151 -2.49 -1.02 8.30
C ASN A 151 -2.26 -2.03 9.44
N TYR A 152 -2.86 -3.23 9.35
CA TYR A 152 -2.89 -4.24 10.42
C TYR A 152 -2.56 -5.63 9.89
N VAL A 153 -1.30 -5.84 9.53
CA VAL A 153 -0.85 -7.12 8.96
C VAL A 153 -1.07 -8.30 9.93
N GLU A 154 -1.03 -8.05 11.22
CA GLU A 154 -1.26 -9.05 12.27
C GLU A 154 -2.70 -9.56 12.29
N LYS A 155 -3.65 -8.82 11.73
CA LYS A 155 -5.04 -9.24 11.57
C LYS A 155 -5.27 -10.14 10.36
N LEU A 156 -4.35 -10.14 9.39
CA LEU A 156 -4.48 -10.93 8.17
C LEU A 156 -4.24 -12.41 8.43
N LYS A 157 -5.02 -13.27 7.79
CA LYS A 157 -4.77 -14.73 7.83
C LYS A 157 -3.37 -15.03 7.30
N PRO A 158 -2.55 -15.85 7.98
CA PRO A 158 -1.19 -16.19 7.54
C PRO A 158 -1.13 -16.71 6.10
N ALA A 159 -2.17 -17.37 5.65
CA ALA A 159 -2.25 -17.88 4.29
C ALA A 159 -2.27 -16.78 3.23
N VAL A 160 -2.74 -15.57 3.52
CA VAL A 160 -2.76 -14.44 2.58
C VAL A 160 -1.34 -13.96 2.27
N ILE A 161 -0.50 -13.91 3.30
CA ILE A 161 0.83 -13.29 3.27
C ILE A 161 1.98 -14.30 3.14
N ARG A 162 1.67 -15.58 2.91
CA ARG A 162 2.71 -16.61 2.81
C ARG A 162 3.58 -16.46 1.55
N PRO A 163 4.84 -16.96 1.58
CA PRO A 163 5.69 -17.05 0.38
C PRO A 163 4.96 -17.76 -0.76
N GLY A 164 5.15 -17.27 -1.98
CA GLY A 164 4.45 -17.71 -3.19
C GLY A 164 3.24 -16.86 -3.54
N ARG A 165 2.57 -16.25 -2.54
CA ARG A 165 1.49 -15.25 -2.74
C ARG A 165 2.02 -13.85 -2.65
N VAL A 166 2.88 -13.59 -1.66
CA VAL A 166 3.61 -12.34 -1.47
C VAL A 166 5.09 -12.62 -1.69
N ASN A 167 5.68 -11.99 -2.69
CA ASN A 167 7.10 -12.13 -3.00
C ASN A 167 7.97 -11.33 -2.03
N LYS A 168 7.48 -10.16 -1.61
CA LYS A 168 8.20 -9.28 -0.70
C LYS A 168 7.21 -8.51 0.18
N ARG A 169 7.64 -8.28 1.43
CA ARG A 169 6.89 -7.51 2.42
C ARG A 169 7.77 -6.41 2.95
N TYR A 170 7.24 -5.20 3.03
CA TYR A 170 7.92 -4.03 3.55
C TYR A 170 7.05 -3.27 4.52
N ARG A 171 7.65 -2.90 5.65
CA ARG A 171 7.05 -1.99 6.60
C ARG A 171 7.47 -0.56 6.27
N ILE A 172 6.49 0.32 6.17
CA ILE A 172 6.69 1.75 5.94
C ILE A 172 6.11 2.48 7.15
N ASP A 173 7.00 2.99 7.97
CA ASP A 173 6.64 3.76 9.15
C ASP A 173 6.58 5.27 8.84
N HIS A 174 6.12 6.04 9.80
CA HIS A 174 6.18 7.49 9.71
C HIS A 174 7.64 7.94 9.54
N PRO A 175 7.89 9.03 8.80
CA PRO A 175 9.24 9.52 8.61
C PRO A 175 9.83 10.01 9.93
N THR A 176 11.11 9.71 10.17
CA THR A 176 11.83 10.28 11.31
C THR A 176 12.01 11.79 11.16
N PRO A 177 12.25 12.53 12.26
CA PRO A 177 12.52 13.96 12.19
C PRO A 177 13.68 14.31 11.26
N GLU A 178 14.75 13.50 11.23
CA GLU A 178 15.89 13.70 10.33
C GLU A 178 15.48 13.54 8.87
N ARG A 179 14.59 12.58 8.61
CA ARG A 179 14.05 12.36 7.26
C ARG A 179 13.19 13.54 6.83
N ILE A 180 12.33 14.03 7.71
CA ILE A 180 11.52 15.23 7.44
C ILE A 180 12.42 16.41 7.12
N LYS A 181 13.46 16.66 7.93
CA LYS A 181 14.46 17.73 7.68
C LYS A 181 15.04 17.67 6.27
N SER A 182 15.43 16.47 5.83
CA SER A 182 16.03 16.29 4.50
C SER A 182 15.06 16.56 3.33
N LEU A 183 13.75 16.62 3.60
CA LEU A 183 12.70 16.83 2.61
C LEU A 183 12.23 18.27 2.51
N LEU A 184 12.56 19.09 3.52
CA LEU A 184 12.15 20.49 3.52
C LEU A 184 12.98 21.29 2.52
N PRO A 185 12.34 22.05 1.62
CA PRO A 185 13.04 22.87 0.64
C PRO A 185 13.59 24.16 1.24
N TRP A 186 13.28 24.44 2.51
CA TRP A 186 13.63 25.67 3.21
C TRP A 186 14.93 25.51 3.99
N GLY A 187 15.72 26.58 4.09
CA GLY A 187 16.91 26.64 4.93
C GLY A 187 16.54 26.74 6.41
N GLU A 188 17.51 26.44 7.29
CA GLU A 188 17.32 26.42 8.74
C GLU A 188 16.88 27.75 9.35
N ASP A 189 17.14 28.88 8.65
CA ASP A 189 16.72 30.21 9.07
C ASP A 189 15.28 30.55 8.71
N ASP A 190 14.66 29.80 7.83
CA ASP A 190 13.27 30.01 7.41
C ASP A 190 12.30 29.73 8.56
N PRO A 191 11.36 30.64 8.88
CA PRO A 191 10.36 30.39 9.91
C PRO A 191 9.55 29.10 9.71
N ARG A 192 9.25 28.73 8.46
CA ARG A 192 8.53 27.51 8.11
C ARG A 192 9.32 26.26 8.50
N TYR A 193 10.63 26.24 8.23
CA TYR A 193 11.53 25.18 8.65
C TYR A 193 11.48 25.01 10.18
N LYS A 194 11.64 26.11 10.94
CA LYS A 194 11.61 26.10 12.40
C LYS A 194 10.27 25.59 12.95
N THR A 195 9.18 25.98 12.31
CA THR A 195 7.83 25.51 12.68
C THR A 195 7.70 24.00 12.51
N VAL A 196 8.12 23.45 11.37
CA VAL A 196 8.03 22.02 11.09
C VAL A 196 8.92 21.20 12.02
N ILE A 197 10.16 21.65 12.26
CA ILE A 197 11.13 20.94 13.11
C ILE A 197 10.76 21.02 14.60
N GLY A 198 10.08 22.05 15.03
CA GLY A 198 9.59 22.20 16.41
C GLY A 198 8.40 21.31 16.78
N LEU A 199 7.87 20.53 15.83
CA LEU A 199 6.76 19.62 16.08
C LEU A 199 7.25 18.32 16.74
N GLU A 200 6.36 17.72 17.53
CA GLU A 200 6.61 16.42 18.16
C GLU A 200 6.80 15.31 17.09
N GLU A 201 7.59 14.30 17.42
CA GLU A 201 7.80 13.13 16.60
C GLU A 201 6.45 12.45 16.27
N GLY A 202 6.24 12.13 15.01
CA GLY A 202 4.97 11.55 14.53
C GLY A 202 3.83 12.55 14.28
N ALA A 203 4.03 13.85 14.60
CA ALA A 203 3.03 14.87 14.31
C ALA A 203 2.83 15.11 12.82
N ILE A 204 3.85 14.79 12.01
CA ILE A 204 3.81 14.95 10.56
C ILE A 204 3.71 13.58 9.90
N LYS A 205 2.55 13.32 9.32
CA LYS A 205 2.35 12.18 8.42
C LYS A 205 2.77 12.58 7.00
N ILE A 206 3.25 11.63 6.20
CA ILE A 206 3.63 11.89 4.79
C ILE A 206 2.45 12.44 4.00
N ALA A 207 1.23 12.01 4.31
CA ALA A 207 0.03 12.53 3.67
C ALA A 207 -0.09 14.06 3.78
N PHE A 208 0.36 14.66 4.89
CA PHE A 208 0.28 16.10 5.14
C PHE A 208 1.50 16.86 4.64
N LEU A 209 2.64 16.18 4.53
CA LEU A 209 3.88 16.81 4.12
C LEU A 209 3.74 17.49 2.75
N SER A 210 2.93 16.91 1.85
CA SER A 210 2.65 17.52 0.54
C SER A 210 1.99 18.90 0.64
N ASP A 211 1.10 19.08 1.62
CA ASP A 211 0.38 20.34 1.81
C ASP A 211 1.26 21.32 2.58
N ILE A 212 1.99 20.84 3.59
CA ILE A 212 3.00 21.63 4.29
C ILE A 212 4.04 22.21 3.32
N LEU A 213 4.53 21.41 2.37
CA LEU A 213 5.53 21.84 1.39
C LEU A 213 5.02 22.90 0.39
N LYS A 214 3.69 23.05 0.26
CA LYS A 214 3.07 24.07 -0.58
C LYS A 214 2.75 25.34 0.18
N SER A 215 2.87 25.32 1.52
CA SER A 215 2.48 26.45 2.35
C SER A 215 3.44 27.64 2.20
N ASP A 216 2.88 28.82 2.14
CA ASP A 216 3.61 30.06 1.99
C ASP A 216 4.02 30.69 3.33
N SER A 217 3.40 30.26 4.43
CA SER A 217 3.64 30.80 5.77
C SER A 217 3.66 29.72 6.88
N SER A 218 4.27 30.09 8.03
CA SER A 218 4.25 29.25 9.23
C SER A 218 2.84 29.11 9.84
N GLU A 219 2.01 30.13 9.69
CA GLU A 219 0.63 30.11 10.17
C GLU A 219 -0.21 29.09 9.42
N GLU A 220 -0.08 29.07 8.10
CA GLU A 220 -0.75 28.08 7.24
C GLU A 220 -0.32 26.65 7.59
N ILE A 221 0.96 26.42 7.87
CA ILE A 221 1.47 25.11 8.32
C ILE A 221 0.81 24.69 9.64
N LEU A 222 0.69 25.60 10.60
CA LEU A 222 0.06 25.32 11.88
C LEU A 222 -1.44 25.03 11.75
N ASP A 223 -2.12 25.75 10.86
CA ASP A 223 -3.53 25.51 10.54
C ASP A 223 -3.76 24.13 9.92
N ILE A 224 -2.91 23.75 8.96
CA ILE A 224 -2.93 22.41 8.37
C ILE A 224 -2.79 21.35 9.45
N ILE A 225 -1.77 21.45 10.32
CA ILE A 225 -1.50 20.49 11.38
C ILE A 225 -2.65 20.42 12.39
N THR A 226 -3.22 21.56 12.76
CA THR A 226 -4.33 21.64 13.70
C THR A 226 -5.59 20.98 13.14
N SER A 227 -5.91 21.24 11.89
CA SER A 227 -7.04 20.63 11.19
C SER A 227 -6.92 19.11 11.14
N TYR A 228 -5.73 18.60 10.86
CA TYR A 228 -5.48 17.15 10.85
C TYR A 228 -5.52 16.50 12.23
N LYS A 229 -5.07 17.21 13.29
CA LYS A 229 -5.20 16.71 14.67
C LYS A 229 -6.66 16.60 15.11
N GLN A 230 -7.52 17.51 14.67
CA GLN A 230 -8.95 17.46 14.94
C GLN A 230 -9.61 16.28 14.21
N PHE A 231 -9.33 16.12 12.92
CA PHE A 231 -9.85 15.01 12.11
C PHE A 231 -9.51 13.63 12.70
N ASN A 232 -8.26 13.41 13.13
CA ASN A 232 -7.86 12.14 13.73
C ASN A 232 -8.45 11.88 15.14
N LYS A 233 -8.98 12.90 15.82
CA LYS A 233 -9.68 12.72 17.12
C LYS A 233 -11.15 12.32 16.95
N GLU A 234 -11.72 12.62 15.80
CA GLU A 234 -13.11 12.26 15.47
C GLU A 234 -13.21 10.83 14.91
N GLU A 235 -12.09 10.26 14.43
CA GLU A 235 -12.01 8.87 13.92
C GLU A 235 -11.55 7.84 14.99
N ALA A 236 -11.13 8.26 16.17
CA ALA A 236 -10.66 7.42 17.27
C ALA A 236 -11.74 7.14 18.32
#